data_0e99f4d9d0e6e0ae8b6f2cbcea676328
#
_entry.id   0e99f4d9d0e6e0ae8b6f2cbcea676328
#
_cell.length_a   1.000
_cell.length_b   1.000
_cell.length_c   1.000
_cell.angle_alpha   90.00
_cell.angle_beta   90.00
_cell.angle_gamma   90.00
#
_symmetry.space_group_name_H-M   'P 1'
#
loop_
_entity.id
_entity.type
_entity.pdbx_description
1 polymer ?
#
loop_
_entity_poly.entity_id
_entity_poly.type
_entity_poly.pdbx_seq_one_letter_code
_entity_poly.pdbx_strand_id
1 'polypeptide(L)'
;MNESTLEKMRKMNLFGMYRTFKTSIESGKTENYTPDEMIGSLIDSEWDDRKNRGIERLINNARFRYKASVEELQFEADRNIDKNQILRFADCSFISKYENILITGSTGIGKSYIATAIGHQACCLGSKVIYHSTPKLISKLKIAKADGSYIKEMAKIEKQELLILDDFGIQPFDAPGRAMLMEIIEDRHGKGSVIITSQLPVSKSVSYTHLTLPTILRV
;
A
#
# COMPACT_ATOMS: atom_id res chain seq x y z
N MET A 1 -24.46 -36.44 2.47
CA MET A 1 -24.40 -35.39 3.51
C MET A 1 -23.25 -34.37 3.27
N ASN A 2 -22.05 -34.83 3.03
CA ASN A 2 -20.88 -33.96 2.84
C ASN A 2 -20.96 -33.04 1.60
N GLU A 3 -21.49 -33.50 0.46
CA GLU A 3 -21.68 -32.68 -0.75
C GLU A 3 -22.61 -31.46 -0.49
N SER A 4 -23.74 -31.71 0.19
CA SER A 4 -24.67 -30.63 0.54
C SER A 4 -24.01 -29.58 1.47
N THR A 5 -23.13 -30.01 2.41
CA THR A 5 -22.38 -29.11 3.30
C THR A 5 -21.36 -28.30 2.52
N LEU A 6 -20.60 -28.94 1.61
CA LEU A 6 -19.63 -28.27 0.73
C LEU A 6 -20.31 -27.21 -0.16
N GLU A 7 -21.48 -27.54 -0.72
CA GLU A 7 -22.24 -26.59 -1.55
C GLU A 7 -22.72 -25.38 -0.74
N LYS A 8 -23.21 -25.60 0.48
CA LYS A 8 -23.61 -24.51 1.39
C LYS A 8 -22.41 -23.61 1.74
N MET A 9 -21.24 -24.18 2.05
CA MET A 9 -20.04 -23.40 2.32
C MET A 9 -19.67 -22.50 1.13
N ARG A 10 -19.76 -23.00 -0.11
CA ARG A 10 -19.53 -22.20 -1.32
C ARG A 10 -20.54 -21.06 -1.47
N LYS A 11 -21.83 -21.35 -1.29
CA LYS A 11 -22.90 -20.32 -1.36
C LYS A 11 -22.76 -19.25 -0.30
N MET A 12 -22.24 -19.59 0.87
CA MET A 12 -21.94 -18.67 1.97
C MET A 12 -20.59 -17.94 1.82
N ASN A 13 -19.84 -18.19 0.74
CA ASN A 13 -18.50 -17.65 0.51
C ASN A 13 -17.47 -18.05 1.60
N LEU A 14 -17.60 -19.23 2.19
CA LEU A 14 -16.68 -19.81 3.16
C LEU A 14 -15.62 -20.65 2.45
N PHE A 15 -14.77 -20.02 1.64
CA PHE A 15 -13.86 -20.72 0.75
C PHE A 15 -12.69 -21.40 1.47
N GLY A 16 -12.21 -20.86 2.58
CA GLY A 16 -11.21 -21.47 3.44
C GLY A 16 -11.72 -22.77 4.05
N MET A 17 -12.88 -22.71 4.72
CA MET A 17 -13.56 -23.88 5.26
C MET A 17 -13.84 -24.94 4.18
N TYR A 18 -14.36 -24.50 3.03
CA TYR A 18 -14.65 -25.37 1.90
C TYR A 18 -13.43 -26.18 1.47
N ARG A 19 -12.29 -25.53 1.24
CA ARG A 19 -11.06 -26.20 0.81
C ARG A 19 -10.57 -27.19 1.84
N THR A 20 -10.49 -26.77 3.10
CA THR A 20 -10.00 -27.61 4.19
C THR A 20 -10.91 -28.82 4.43
N PHE A 21 -12.22 -28.63 4.46
CA PHE A 21 -13.18 -29.73 4.63
C PHE A 21 -13.13 -30.72 3.47
N LYS A 22 -13.08 -30.22 2.22
CA LYS A 22 -12.95 -31.04 1.04
C LYS A 22 -11.68 -31.91 1.08
N THR A 23 -10.52 -31.29 1.36
CA THR A 23 -9.23 -31.99 1.47
C THR A 23 -9.24 -33.03 2.60
N SER A 24 -9.86 -32.73 3.74
CA SER A 24 -9.96 -33.67 4.86
C SER A 24 -10.79 -34.91 4.51
N ILE A 25 -11.89 -34.72 3.75
CA ILE A 25 -12.72 -35.86 3.26
C ILE A 25 -11.92 -36.70 2.25
N GLU A 26 -11.29 -36.05 1.25
CA GLU A 26 -10.56 -36.75 0.19
C GLU A 26 -9.33 -37.51 0.70
N SER A 27 -8.69 -37.02 1.76
CA SER A 27 -7.49 -37.63 2.37
C SER A 27 -7.82 -38.68 3.45
N GLY A 28 -9.10 -38.89 3.80
CA GLY A 28 -9.52 -39.78 4.89
C GLY A 28 -9.07 -39.34 6.28
N LYS A 29 -8.52 -38.12 6.41
CA LYS A 29 -8.01 -37.60 7.70
C LYS A 29 -9.10 -37.21 8.70
N THR A 30 -10.38 -37.22 8.28
CA THR A 30 -11.51 -36.89 9.14
C THR A 30 -11.60 -37.82 10.36
N GLU A 31 -11.12 -39.04 10.26
CA GLU A 31 -11.13 -40.04 11.35
C GLU A 31 -10.08 -39.78 12.43
N ASN A 32 -9.06 -38.95 12.11
CA ASN A 32 -7.95 -38.66 13.01
C ASN A 32 -8.14 -37.36 13.82
N TYR A 33 -9.20 -36.59 13.54
CA TYR A 33 -9.50 -35.35 14.25
C TYR A 33 -10.60 -35.54 15.28
N THR A 34 -10.41 -34.97 16.46
CA THR A 34 -11.55 -34.73 17.35
C THR A 34 -12.51 -33.71 16.74
N PRO A 35 -13.79 -33.68 17.11
CA PRO A 35 -14.72 -32.66 16.62
C PRO A 35 -14.23 -31.23 16.84
N ASP A 36 -13.61 -30.94 17.96
CA ASP A 36 -13.09 -29.61 18.31
C ASP A 36 -11.90 -29.22 17.44
N GLU A 37 -10.98 -30.15 17.18
CA GLU A 37 -9.84 -29.92 16.27
C GLU A 37 -10.30 -29.68 14.84
N MET A 38 -11.30 -30.40 14.36
CA MET A 38 -11.86 -30.19 13.03
C MET A 38 -12.50 -28.80 12.92
N ILE A 39 -13.33 -28.41 13.88
CA ILE A 39 -13.98 -27.09 13.90
C ILE A 39 -12.91 -25.99 13.95
N GLY A 40 -11.93 -26.10 14.84
CA GLY A 40 -10.81 -25.16 14.93
C GLY A 40 -10.09 -24.99 13.61
N SER A 41 -9.67 -26.09 12.97
CA SER A 41 -9.00 -26.09 11.67
C SER A 41 -9.82 -25.43 10.55
N LEU A 42 -11.14 -25.66 10.54
CA LEU A 42 -12.04 -25.04 9.56
C LEU A 42 -12.13 -23.51 9.77
N ILE A 43 -12.29 -23.08 11.02
CA ILE A 43 -12.38 -21.66 11.38
C ILE A 43 -11.08 -20.93 11.06
N ASP A 44 -9.93 -21.49 11.44
CA ASP A 44 -8.62 -20.91 11.18
C ASP A 44 -8.37 -20.75 9.67
N SER A 45 -8.70 -21.77 8.89
CA SER A 45 -8.57 -21.73 7.43
C SER A 45 -9.44 -20.66 6.78
N GLU A 46 -10.66 -20.45 7.28
CA GLU A 46 -11.55 -19.39 6.76
C GLU A 46 -11.06 -18.00 7.21
N TRP A 47 -10.56 -17.87 8.42
CA TRP A 47 -10.00 -16.64 8.95
C TRP A 47 -8.81 -16.19 8.09
N ASP A 48 -7.87 -17.09 7.84
CA ASP A 48 -6.69 -16.82 7.02
C ASP A 48 -7.06 -16.48 5.57
N ASP A 49 -8.02 -17.21 4.99
CA ASP A 49 -8.50 -16.94 3.63
C ASP A 49 -9.14 -15.54 3.53
N ARG A 50 -9.97 -15.16 4.50
CA ARG A 50 -10.57 -13.81 4.53
C ARG A 50 -9.54 -12.72 4.70
N LYS A 51 -8.56 -12.94 5.57
CA LYS A 51 -7.45 -12.01 5.79
C LYS A 51 -6.64 -11.82 4.50
N ASN A 52 -6.25 -12.92 3.86
CA ASN A 52 -5.48 -12.89 2.61
C ASN A 52 -6.25 -12.21 1.47
N ARG A 53 -7.53 -12.52 1.28
CA ARG A 53 -8.39 -11.83 0.31
C ARG A 53 -8.54 -10.33 0.62
N GLY A 54 -8.55 -9.97 1.90
CA GLY A 54 -8.53 -8.57 2.35
C GLY A 54 -7.27 -7.85 1.90
N ILE A 55 -6.10 -8.46 2.16
CA ILE A 55 -4.78 -7.95 1.76
C ILE A 55 -4.67 -7.82 0.24
N GLU A 56 -5.03 -8.86 -0.52
CA GLU A 56 -5.03 -8.83 -1.98
C GLU A 56 -5.89 -7.68 -2.53
N ARG A 57 -7.05 -7.43 -1.92
CA ARG A 57 -7.91 -6.30 -2.30
C ARG A 57 -7.23 -4.95 -2.04
N LEU A 58 -6.54 -4.80 -0.91
CA LEU A 58 -5.78 -3.58 -0.61
C LEU A 58 -4.66 -3.36 -1.62
N ILE A 59 -3.88 -4.40 -1.93
CA ILE A 59 -2.79 -4.35 -2.92
C ILE A 59 -3.33 -3.97 -4.30
N ASN A 60 -4.42 -4.59 -4.76
CA ASN A 60 -5.03 -4.29 -6.05
C ASN A 60 -5.58 -2.84 -6.11
N ASN A 61 -6.16 -2.35 -5.02
CA ASN A 61 -6.67 -0.98 -4.93
C ASN A 61 -5.57 0.06 -4.90
N ALA A 62 -4.39 -0.28 -4.38
CA ALA A 62 -3.24 0.61 -4.30
C ALA A 62 -2.69 0.99 -5.69
N ARG A 63 -2.90 0.16 -6.72
CA ARG A 63 -2.48 0.39 -8.12
C ARG A 63 -0.98 0.64 -8.27
N PHE A 64 -0.18 -0.15 -7.57
CA PHE A 64 1.27 -0.06 -7.66
C PHE A 64 1.78 -0.21 -9.10
N ARG A 65 2.84 0.52 -9.43
CA ARG A 65 3.51 0.44 -10.73
C ARG A 65 4.31 -0.85 -10.89
N TYR A 66 4.86 -1.36 -9.78
CA TYR A 66 5.70 -2.55 -9.74
C TYR A 66 5.14 -3.56 -8.73
N LYS A 67 5.45 -4.82 -8.94
CA LYS A 67 5.39 -5.82 -7.87
C LYS A 67 6.72 -5.73 -7.13
N ALA A 68 6.69 -5.36 -5.87
CA ALA A 68 7.87 -5.19 -5.04
C ALA A 68 7.54 -5.59 -3.60
N SER A 69 8.46 -6.27 -2.96
CA SER A 69 8.39 -6.59 -1.54
C SER A 69 9.67 -6.14 -0.83
N VAL A 70 9.58 -5.95 0.49
CA VAL A 70 10.73 -5.52 1.29
C VAL A 70 11.80 -6.60 1.33
N GLU A 71 11.39 -7.87 1.27
CA GLU A 71 12.26 -9.04 1.27
C GLU A 71 13.12 -9.15 0.01
N GLU A 72 12.63 -8.61 -1.12
CA GLU A 72 13.32 -8.63 -2.41
C GLU A 72 14.28 -7.44 -2.59
N LEU A 73 14.35 -6.53 -1.61
CA LEU A 73 15.26 -5.39 -1.67
C LEU A 73 16.72 -5.86 -1.54
N GLN A 74 17.51 -5.62 -2.57
CA GLN A 74 18.95 -5.91 -2.55
C GLN A 74 19.70 -4.75 -1.90
N PHE A 75 20.40 -5.05 -0.81
CA PHE A 75 21.21 -4.10 -0.04
C PHE A 75 22.69 -4.26 -0.39
N GLU A 76 23.05 -4.04 -1.66
CA GLU A 76 24.44 -4.08 -2.10
C GLU A 76 25.21 -2.86 -1.58
N ALA A 77 26.51 -3.03 -1.28
CA ALA A 77 27.37 -2.01 -0.66
C ALA A 77 27.46 -0.70 -1.48
N ASP A 78 27.27 -0.78 -2.80
CA ASP A 78 27.36 0.37 -3.71
C ASP A 78 26.14 1.30 -3.69
N ARG A 79 25.05 0.91 -2.99
CA ARG A 79 23.78 1.63 -3.03
C ARG A 79 23.51 2.53 -1.85
N ASN A 80 24.43 2.83 -1.00
CA ASN A 80 24.26 3.78 0.13
C ASN A 80 22.88 3.72 0.87
N ILE A 81 22.17 2.56 0.75
CA ILE A 81 20.86 2.32 1.36
C ILE A 81 21.07 1.76 2.76
N ASP A 82 20.68 2.50 3.77
CA ASP A 82 20.70 1.99 5.13
C ASP A 82 19.58 0.94 5.34
N LYS A 83 20.00 -0.33 5.43
CA LYS A 83 19.09 -1.46 5.67
C LYS A 83 18.27 -1.26 6.95
N ASN A 84 18.86 -0.72 8.01
CA ASN A 84 18.17 -0.50 9.27
C ASN A 84 17.06 0.57 9.11
N GLN A 85 17.30 1.58 8.29
CA GLN A 85 16.30 2.61 8.00
C GLN A 85 15.13 2.02 7.20
N ILE A 86 15.40 1.18 6.19
CA ILE A 86 14.34 0.49 5.44
C ILE A 86 13.52 -0.43 6.35
N LEU A 87 14.15 -1.20 7.23
CA LEU A 87 13.45 -2.08 8.16
C LEU A 87 12.56 -1.31 9.15
N ARG A 88 13.00 -0.11 9.59
CA ARG A 88 12.16 0.79 10.39
C ARG A 88 10.94 1.31 9.63
N PHE A 89 11.05 1.53 8.32
CA PHE A 89 9.91 1.90 7.51
C PHE A 89 8.99 0.72 7.21
N ALA A 90 9.55 -0.51 7.17
CA ALA A 90 8.78 -1.73 6.93
C ALA A 90 7.87 -2.12 8.10
N ASP A 91 8.10 -1.63 9.32
CA ASP A 91 7.16 -1.79 10.44
C ASP A 91 5.89 -0.93 10.28
N CYS A 92 5.92 0.04 9.35
CA CYS A 92 4.82 0.96 9.02
C CYS A 92 4.31 1.80 10.20
N SER A 93 5.05 1.92 11.30
CA SER A 93 4.66 2.72 12.46
C SER A 93 4.53 4.21 12.15
N PHE A 94 5.22 4.70 11.10
CA PHE A 94 5.11 6.07 10.61
C PHE A 94 3.68 6.42 10.14
N ILE A 95 2.89 5.43 9.69
CA ILE A 95 1.51 5.66 9.24
C ILE A 95 0.63 6.05 10.41
N SER A 96 0.71 5.33 11.53
CA SER A 96 -0.05 5.64 12.74
C SER A 96 0.35 6.97 13.40
N LYS A 97 1.58 7.44 13.13
CA LYS A 97 2.11 8.72 13.62
C LYS A 97 1.88 9.88 12.65
N TYR A 98 1.28 9.60 11.48
CA TYR A 98 1.09 10.57 10.40
C TYR A 98 2.39 11.23 9.91
N GLU A 99 3.50 10.48 9.99
CA GLU A 99 4.80 10.95 9.53
C GLU A 99 4.94 10.74 8.02
N ASN A 100 5.71 11.62 7.36
CA ASN A 100 5.94 11.58 5.94
C ASN A 100 7.36 11.08 5.63
N ILE A 101 7.55 10.39 4.51
CA ILE A 101 8.84 9.90 4.04
C ILE A 101 9.17 10.57 2.71
N LEU A 102 10.39 11.14 2.61
CA LEU A 102 10.93 11.65 1.36
C LEU A 102 12.11 10.77 0.91
N ILE A 103 11.95 10.09 -0.23
CA ILE A 103 12.99 9.24 -0.84
C ILE A 103 13.65 10.03 -1.96
N THR A 104 14.93 10.37 -1.81
CA THR A 104 15.68 11.15 -2.81
C THR A 104 16.87 10.38 -3.33
N GLY A 105 17.26 10.65 -4.57
CA GLY A 105 18.42 10.03 -5.20
C GLY A 105 18.39 10.14 -6.73
N SER A 106 19.45 9.68 -7.39
CA SER A 106 19.61 9.73 -8.84
C SER A 106 18.56 8.87 -9.57
N THR A 107 18.39 9.09 -10.87
CA THR A 107 17.52 8.26 -11.70
C THR A 107 18.02 6.82 -11.75
N GLY A 108 17.10 5.85 -11.73
CA GLY A 108 17.43 4.43 -11.90
C GLY A 108 17.86 3.69 -10.63
N ILE A 109 18.09 4.36 -9.48
CA ILE A 109 18.62 3.73 -8.28
C ILE A 109 17.57 2.98 -7.42
N GLY A 110 16.33 2.88 -7.88
CA GLY A 110 15.31 2.05 -7.23
C GLY A 110 14.35 2.79 -6.28
N LYS A 111 14.30 4.13 -6.26
CA LYS A 111 13.40 4.91 -5.37
C LYS A 111 11.94 4.47 -5.43
N SER A 112 11.40 4.37 -6.64
CA SER A 112 10.00 3.96 -6.88
C SER A 112 9.76 2.51 -6.44
N TYR A 113 10.77 1.65 -6.56
CA TYR A 113 10.71 0.26 -6.11
C TYR A 113 10.65 0.21 -4.57
N ILE A 114 11.50 0.97 -3.88
CA ILE A 114 11.51 1.08 -2.42
C ILE A 114 10.16 1.62 -1.91
N ALA A 115 9.66 2.72 -2.49
CA ALA A 115 8.36 3.28 -2.11
C ALA A 115 7.22 2.27 -2.29
N THR A 116 7.27 1.49 -3.40
CA THR A 116 6.28 0.44 -3.66
C THR A 116 6.41 -0.72 -2.67
N ALA A 117 7.63 -1.16 -2.33
CA ALA A 117 7.87 -2.22 -1.35
C ALA A 117 7.34 -1.86 0.05
N ILE A 118 7.58 -0.62 0.51
CA ILE A 118 7.03 -0.11 1.77
C ILE A 118 5.49 -0.04 1.68
N GLY A 119 4.94 0.46 0.58
CA GLY A 119 3.50 0.51 0.38
C GLY A 119 2.84 -0.87 0.33
N HIS A 120 3.49 -1.85 -0.30
CA HIS A 120 3.04 -3.24 -0.32
C HIS A 120 3.01 -3.83 1.10
N GLN A 121 4.08 -3.61 1.87
CA GLN A 121 4.15 -4.02 3.27
C GLN A 121 3.03 -3.38 4.11
N ALA A 122 2.74 -2.10 3.90
CA ALA A 122 1.62 -1.42 4.55
C ALA A 122 0.27 -2.09 4.22
N CYS A 123 0.05 -2.51 2.97
CA CYS A 123 -1.14 -3.29 2.60
C CYS A 123 -1.19 -4.64 3.31
N CYS A 124 -0.06 -5.35 3.44
CA CYS A 124 0.03 -6.61 4.17
C CYS A 124 -0.32 -6.46 5.66
N LEU A 125 -0.01 -5.30 6.24
CA LEU A 125 -0.38 -4.92 7.60
C LEU A 125 -1.80 -4.34 7.72
N GLY A 126 -2.56 -4.27 6.62
CA GLY A 126 -3.96 -3.88 6.59
C GLY A 126 -4.23 -2.41 6.28
N SER A 127 -3.20 -1.59 6.03
CA SER A 127 -3.36 -0.16 5.71
C SER A 127 -3.87 0.06 4.29
N LYS A 128 -4.71 1.07 4.12
CA LYS A 128 -5.20 1.52 2.82
C LYS A 128 -4.15 2.41 2.16
N VAL A 129 -3.62 1.95 1.04
CA VAL A 129 -2.58 2.64 0.28
C VAL A 129 -3.08 3.02 -1.11
N ILE A 130 -2.63 4.18 -1.61
CA ILE A 130 -2.79 4.55 -3.01
C ILE A 130 -1.47 5.06 -3.58
N TYR A 131 -1.13 4.58 -4.77
CA TYR A 131 0.06 4.99 -5.51
C TYR A 131 -0.34 5.85 -6.72
N HIS A 132 0.36 6.97 -6.87
CA HIS A 132 0.23 7.83 -8.03
C HIS A 132 1.59 8.31 -8.53
N SER A 133 1.79 8.27 -9.85
CA SER A 133 2.80 9.12 -10.47
C SER A 133 2.30 10.57 -10.39
N THR A 134 3.10 11.46 -9.82
CA THR A 134 2.69 12.85 -9.55
C THR A 134 2.24 13.60 -10.79
N PRO A 135 2.95 13.53 -11.96
CA PRO A 135 2.49 14.19 -13.17
C PRO A 135 1.12 13.69 -13.65
N LYS A 136 0.89 12.36 -13.56
CA LYS A 136 -0.40 11.76 -13.97
C LYS A 136 -1.54 12.15 -13.02
N LEU A 137 -1.26 12.24 -11.73
CA LEU A 137 -2.24 12.69 -10.74
C LEU A 137 -2.67 14.12 -11.00
N ILE A 138 -1.72 15.04 -11.20
CA ILE A 138 -2.02 16.44 -11.52
C ILE A 138 -2.85 16.56 -12.79
N SER A 139 -2.47 15.85 -13.86
CA SER A 139 -3.23 15.86 -15.10
C SER A 139 -4.67 15.36 -14.89
N LYS A 140 -4.84 14.29 -14.12
CA LYS A 140 -6.16 13.75 -13.76
C LYS A 140 -7.00 14.74 -12.95
N LEU A 141 -6.40 15.41 -11.97
CA LEU A 141 -7.10 16.41 -11.14
C LEU A 141 -7.51 17.66 -11.95
N LYS A 142 -6.68 18.08 -12.91
CA LYS A 142 -7.05 19.17 -13.84
C LYS A 142 -8.29 18.82 -14.66
N ILE A 143 -8.34 17.59 -15.21
CA ILE A 143 -9.50 17.09 -15.93
C ILE A 143 -10.72 17.03 -14.99
N ALA A 144 -10.55 16.48 -13.80
CA ALA A 144 -11.60 16.37 -12.79
C ALA A 144 -12.14 17.74 -12.35
N LYS A 145 -11.31 18.79 -12.38
CA LYS A 145 -11.76 20.17 -12.13
C LYS A 145 -12.59 20.72 -13.26
N ALA A 146 -12.31 20.34 -14.51
CA ALA A 146 -13.06 20.76 -15.68
C ALA A 146 -14.42 20.05 -15.81
N ASP A 147 -14.51 18.77 -15.40
CA ASP A 147 -15.72 17.95 -15.47
C ASP A 147 -16.56 17.95 -14.17
N GLY A 148 -16.12 18.67 -13.12
CA GLY A 148 -16.80 18.78 -11.84
C GLY A 148 -16.62 17.59 -10.89
N SER A 149 -15.80 16.59 -11.23
CA SER A 149 -15.54 15.41 -10.37
C SER A 149 -14.41 15.59 -9.36
N TYR A 150 -13.82 16.79 -9.25
CA TYR A 150 -12.65 17.10 -8.43
C TYR A 150 -12.83 16.66 -6.96
N ILE A 151 -13.91 17.05 -6.32
CA ILE A 151 -14.20 16.71 -4.91
C ILE A 151 -14.22 15.18 -4.71
N LYS A 152 -14.78 14.44 -5.69
CA LYS A 152 -14.85 12.98 -5.64
C LYS A 152 -13.46 12.34 -5.74
N GLU A 153 -12.57 12.90 -6.57
CA GLU A 153 -11.19 12.40 -6.68
C GLU A 153 -10.36 12.76 -5.44
N MET A 154 -10.51 13.96 -4.89
CA MET A 154 -9.87 14.35 -3.62
C MET A 154 -10.31 13.45 -2.47
N ALA A 155 -11.60 13.19 -2.32
CA ALA A 155 -12.14 12.30 -1.29
C ALA A 155 -11.62 10.84 -1.42
N LYS A 156 -11.26 10.37 -2.63
CA LYS A 156 -10.62 9.06 -2.78
C LYS A 156 -9.20 9.05 -2.22
N ILE A 157 -8.47 10.14 -2.38
CA ILE A 157 -7.11 10.30 -1.86
C ILE A 157 -7.14 10.44 -0.33
N GLU A 158 -8.06 11.25 0.19
CA GLU A 158 -8.21 11.51 1.63
C GLU A 158 -8.52 10.23 2.42
N LYS A 159 -9.32 9.32 1.87
CA LYS A 159 -9.69 8.04 2.51
C LYS A 159 -8.54 7.05 2.67
N GLN A 160 -7.38 7.31 2.08
CA GLN A 160 -6.23 6.41 2.17
C GLN A 160 -5.35 6.79 3.37
N GLU A 161 -4.83 5.80 4.07
CA GLU A 161 -3.92 6.02 5.20
C GLU A 161 -2.53 6.39 4.71
N LEU A 162 -2.12 5.84 3.57
CA LEU A 162 -0.84 6.13 2.93
C LEU A 162 -1.03 6.54 1.45
N LEU A 163 -0.48 7.69 1.08
CA LEU A 163 -0.37 8.16 -0.29
C LEU A 163 1.09 8.07 -0.76
N ILE A 164 1.32 7.45 -1.91
CA ILE A 164 2.64 7.43 -2.56
C ILE A 164 2.59 8.35 -3.77
N LEU A 165 3.42 9.40 -3.75
CA LEU A 165 3.63 10.34 -4.84
C LEU A 165 4.99 10.07 -5.49
N ASP A 166 4.96 9.29 -6.57
CA ASP A 166 6.16 8.94 -7.32
C ASP A 166 6.48 9.98 -8.40
N ASP A 167 7.74 10.05 -8.81
CA ASP A 167 8.22 10.97 -9.86
C ASP A 167 7.96 12.46 -9.52
N PHE A 168 8.07 12.84 -8.25
CA PHE A 168 7.83 14.22 -7.80
C PHE A 168 8.90 15.18 -8.33
N GLY A 169 8.46 16.27 -8.97
CA GLY A 169 9.34 17.34 -9.44
C GLY A 169 10.17 17.00 -10.68
N ILE A 170 9.90 15.92 -11.40
CA ILE A 170 10.53 15.61 -12.68
C ILE A 170 10.22 16.72 -13.71
N GLN A 171 9.01 17.26 -13.68
CA GLN A 171 8.60 18.41 -14.47
C GLN A 171 8.20 19.55 -13.55
N PRO A 172 8.49 20.80 -13.92
CA PRO A 172 8.03 21.96 -13.17
C PRO A 172 6.49 21.97 -13.09
N PHE A 173 5.95 22.18 -11.91
CA PHE A 173 4.50 22.35 -11.73
C PHE A 173 4.10 23.76 -12.14
N ASP A 174 3.04 23.88 -12.93
CA ASP A 174 2.35 25.15 -13.14
C ASP A 174 1.60 25.60 -11.87
N ALA A 175 1.13 26.83 -11.84
CA ALA A 175 0.48 27.38 -10.65
C ALA A 175 -0.76 26.57 -10.20
N PRO A 176 -1.66 26.10 -11.09
CA PRO A 176 -2.76 25.22 -10.68
C PRO A 176 -2.29 23.88 -10.12
N GLY A 177 -1.27 23.26 -10.73
CA GLY A 177 -0.72 21.98 -10.25
C GLY A 177 -0.08 22.08 -8.87
N ARG A 178 0.62 23.20 -8.59
CA ARG A 178 1.15 23.47 -7.24
C ARG A 178 0.03 23.63 -6.22
N ALA A 179 -1.00 24.40 -6.52
CA ALA A 179 -2.13 24.59 -5.62
C ALA A 179 -2.82 23.27 -5.28
N MET A 180 -3.07 22.41 -6.27
CA MET A 180 -3.67 21.07 -6.06
C MET A 180 -2.78 20.17 -5.18
N LEU A 181 -1.45 20.20 -5.37
CA LEU A 181 -0.52 19.44 -4.53
C LEU A 181 -0.52 19.95 -3.10
N MET A 182 -0.50 21.28 -2.89
CA MET A 182 -0.57 21.87 -1.57
C MET A 182 -1.86 21.47 -0.85
N GLU A 183 -3.01 21.55 -1.54
CA GLU A 183 -4.30 21.12 -1.00
C GLU A 183 -4.27 19.65 -0.55
N ILE A 184 -3.73 18.72 -1.37
CA ILE A 184 -3.59 17.30 -1.00
C ILE A 184 -2.74 17.15 0.26
N ILE A 185 -1.64 17.88 0.36
CA ILE A 185 -0.69 17.76 1.47
C ILE A 185 -1.27 18.35 2.76
N GLU A 186 -1.93 19.51 2.67
CA GLU A 186 -2.60 20.16 3.79
C GLU A 186 -3.77 19.31 4.33
N ASP A 187 -4.60 18.77 3.46
CA ASP A 187 -5.72 17.89 3.84
C ASP A 187 -5.25 16.63 4.57
N ARG A 188 -4.05 16.15 4.26
CA ARG A 188 -3.46 14.96 4.87
C ARG A 188 -2.66 15.24 6.13
N HIS A 189 -2.36 16.49 6.43
CA HIS A 189 -1.60 16.85 7.63
C HIS A 189 -2.32 16.37 8.90
N GLY A 190 -1.64 15.53 9.71
CA GLY A 190 -2.20 14.95 10.93
C GLY A 190 -3.33 13.91 10.72
N LYS A 191 -3.61 13.49 9.47
CA LYS A 191 -4.66 12.51 9.14
C LYS A 191 -4.17 11.31 8.35
N GLY A 192 -3.06 11.45 7.61
CA GLY A 192 -2.52 10.38 6.80
C GLY A 192 -1.10 10.66 6.33
N SER A 193 -0.34 9.61 6.09
CA SER A 193 1.06 9.69 5.70
C SER A 193 1.25 9.82 4.19
N VAL A 194 2.38 10.42 3.79
CA VAL A 194 2.77 10.55 2.39
C VAL A 194 4.21 10.04 2.21
N ILE A 195 4.42 9.19 1.19
CA ILE A 195 5.76 8.88 0.67
C ILE A 195 5.94 9.64 -0.64
N ILE A 196 7.01 10.43 -0.72
CA ILE A 196 7.36 11.17 -1.93
C ILE A 196 8.67 10.62 -2.47
N THR A 197 8.73 10.24 -3.76
CA THR A 197 10.00 9.95 -4.42
C THR A 197 10.39 11.11 -5.33
N SER A 198 11.63 11.58 -5.23
CA SER A 198 12.12 12.72 -6.00
C SER A 198 13.55 12.51 -6.50
N GLN A 199 13.84 13.09 -7.65
CA GLN A 199 15.22 13.21 -8.16
C GLN A 199 15.87 14.54 -7.73
N LEU A 200 15.07 15.47 -7.21
CA LEU A 200 15.55 16.78 -6.79
C LEU A 200 16.28 16.67 -5.43
N PRO A 201 17.35 17.45 -5.23
CA PRO A 201 17.94 17.60 -3.91
C PRO A 201 16.91 18.09 -2.90
N VAL A 202 17.05 17.66 -1.64
CA VAL A 202 16.12 17.98 -0.54
C VAL A 202 15.86 19.48 -0.45
N SER A 203 16.89 20.34 -0.59
CA SER A 203 16.77 21.81 -0.55
C SER A 203 15.80 22.39 -1.57
N LYS A 204 15.68 21.74 -2.75
CA LYS A 204 14.72 22.15 -3.78
C LYS A 204 13.35 21.51 -3.62
N SER A 205 13.29 20.32 -3.05
CA SER A 205 12.01 19.62 -2.79
C SER A 205 11.22 20.29 -1.65
N VAL A 206 11.91 20.71 -0.60
CA VAL A 206 11.30 21.38 0.58
C VAL A 206 10.74 22.76 0.24
N SER A 207 11.35 23.49 -0.71
CA SER A 207 10.82 24.81 -1.14
C SER A 207 9.44 24.71 -1.82
N TYR A 208 9.04 23.54 -2.27
CA TYR A 208 7.71 23.31 -2.85
C TYR A 208 6.67 22.82 -1.83
N THR A 209 7.08 22.41 -0.64
CA THR A 209 6.17 21.68 0.26
C THR A 209 5.93 22.34 1.60
N HIS A 210 6.68 23.36 2.06
CA HIS A 210 6.57 24.01 3.40
C HIS A 210 6.15 23.06 4.56
N LEU A 211 6.36 21.74 4.35
CA LEU A 211 5.90 20.71 5.27
C LEU A 211 6.86 20.54 6.44
N THR A 212 6.30 20.30 7.60
CA THR A 212 6.98 19.73 8.76
C THR A 212 7.88 18.59 8.29
N LEU A 213 9.17 18.69 8.59
CA LEU A 213 10.27 17.90 8.05
C LEU A 213 9.93 16.41 7.94
N PRO A 214 9.80 15.86 6.72
CA PRO A 214 9.65 14.43 6.54
C PRO A 214 10.92 13.70 6.93
N THR A 215 10.81 12.46 7.34
CA THR A 215 11.98 11.59 7.47
C THR A 215 12.59 11.37 6.08
N ILE A 216 13.87 11.73 5.90
CA ILE A 216 14.52 11.72 4.60
C ILE A 216 15.31 10.42 4.44
N LEU A 217 14.99 9.65 3.40
CA LEU A 217 15.78 8.54 2.91
C LEU A 217 16.56 8.99 1.66
N ARG A 218 17.88 8.99 1.75
CA ARG A 218 18.76 9.20 0.59
C ARG A 218 19.21 7.84 0.06
N VAL A 219 19.00 7.62 -1.21
CA VAL A 219 19.37 6.40 -1.95
C VAL A 219 20.39 6.75 -3.02
#